data_b59657b2368c1b4238fc045618c76ca5
#
_entry.id   b59657b2368c1b4238fc045618c76ca5
#
_cell.length_a   1.000
_cell.length_b   1.000
_cell.length_c   1.000
_cell.angle_alpha   90.00
_cell.angle_beta   90.00
_cell.angle_gamma   90.00
#
_symmetry.space_group_name_H-M   'P 1'
#
loop_
_entity.id
_entity.type
_entity.pdbx_description
1 polymer ?
#
loop_
_entity_poly.entity_id
_entity_poly.type
_entity_poly.pdbx_seq_one_letter_code
_entity_poly.pdbx_strand_id
1 'polypeptide(L)'
;SACSNMDRNHERVLALYRRVDAVKGIRHSYIGSGVRYDLFLDEKGFVDESGKKYLRELMLHHTSGRLKVAPEHTEDKVLYYMAKPSFRLFERLRAEFDKINREEGTHTELVPYFISSHPGCTLQDMRKLASNKSLKGIWMEQVQDFMPTPMTTSSIMFCTGLDPRTMKEVFVEHDPERKKEQKSLFFRK
;
A
#
# COMPACT_ATOMS: atom_id res chain seq x y z
N SER A 1 1.30 4.43 10.37
CA SER A 1 -0.10 4.83 10.63
C SER A 1 -0.25 6.35 10.44
N ALA A 2 -1.48 6.79 10.16
CA ALA A 2 -1.79 8.20 10.05
C ALA A 2 -1.55 8.93 11.39
N CYS A 3 -1.10 10.19 11.33
CA CYS A 3 -0.95 11.02 12.53
C CYS A 3 -2.33 11.28 13.17
N SER A 4 -2.42 11.15 14.49
CA SER A 4 -3.68 11.39 15.22
C SER A 4 -4.24 12.81 15.08
N ASN A 5 -3.34 13.78 14.82
CA ASN A 5 -3.70 15.19 14.64
C ASN A 5 -4.00 15.57 13.18
N MET A 6 -3.95 14.60 12.25
CA MET A 6 -4.23 14.85 10.85
C MET A 6 -5.74 14.94 10.61
N ASP A 7 -6.19 16.00 9.94
CA ASP A 7 -7.54 16.03 9.37
C ASP A 7 -7.63 14.97 8.26
N ARG A 8 -8.46 13.96 8.50
CA ARG A 8 -8.67 12.82 7.59
C ARG A 8 -9.94 12.97 6.75
N ASN A 9 -10.61 14.12 6.83
CA ASN A 9 -11.79 14.40 6.04
C ASN A 9 -11.43 14.62 4.56
N HIS A 10 -12.10 13.91 3.66
CA HIS A 10 -11.81 13.92 2.23
C HIS A 10 -12.70 14.85 1.41
N GLU A 11 -13.61 15.59 2.03
CA GLU A 11 -14.54 16.48 1.28
C GLU A 11 -13.79 17.58 0.48
N ARG A 12 -12.66 18.07 1.01
CA ARG A 12 -11.84 19.07 0.29
C ARG A 12 -11.20 18.50 -0.98
N VAL A 13 -10.70 17.27 -0.94
CA VAL A 13 -10.10 16.62 -2.11
C VAL A 13 -11.18 16.23 -3.12
N LEU A 14 -12.35 15.79 -2.66
CA LEU A 14 -13.51 15.53 -3.53
C LEU A 14 -13.97 16.82 -4.23
N ALA A 15 -14.01 17.94 -3.52
CA ALA A 15 -14.33 19.24 -4.12
C ALA A 15 -13.28 19.66 -5.17
N LEU A 16 -12.00 19.37 -4.92
CA LEU A 16 -10.93 19.62 -5.89
C LEU A 16 -11.13 18.80 -7.17
N TYR A 17 -11.43 17.52 -7.07
CA TYR A 17 -11.69 16.66 -8.23
C TYR A 17 -12.84 17.19 -9.08
N ARG A 18 -13.98 17.54 -8.46
CA ARG A 18 -15.12 18.14 -9.17
C ARG A 18 -14.73 19.43 -9.91
N ARG A 19 -13.87 20.25 -9.32
CA ARG A 19 -13.37 21.47 -9.97
C ARG A 19 -12.45 21.18 -11.14
N VAL A 20 -11.59 20.17 -11.03
CA VAL A 20 -10.74 19.73 -12.14
C VAL A 20 -11.57 19.20 -13.30
N ASP A 21 -12.55 18.34 -13.02
CA ASP A 21 -13.41 17.75 -14.04
C ASP A 21 -14.30 18.79 -14.75
N ALA A 22 -14.63 19.88 -14.05
CA ALA A 22 -15.39 21.00 -14.62
C ALA A 22 -14.55 21.91 -15.57
N VAL A 23 -13.24 21.72 -15.67
CA VAL A 23 -12.37 22.51 -16.55
C VAL A 23 -12.65 22.13 -18.01
N LYS A 24 -12.98 23.14 -18.84
CA LYS A 24 -13.24 22.94 -20.26
C LYS A 24 -12.04 22.29 -20.96
N GLY A 25 -12.30 21.18 -21.65
CA GLY A 25 -11.30 20.41 -22.39
C GLY A 25 -10.71 19.22 -21.64
N ILE A 26 -10.94 19.09 -20.34
CA ILE A 26 -10.61 17.87 -19.59
C ILE A 26 -11.70 16.84 -19.82
N ARG A 27 -11.33 15.65 -20.25
CA ARG A 27 -12.25 14.51 -20.40
C ARG A 27 -12.22 13.59 -19.21
N HIS A 28 -11.04 13.37 -18.65
CA HIS A 28 -10.80 12.48 -17.51
C HIS A 28 -9.64 13.01 -16.67
N SER A 29 -9.74 12.88 -15.36
CA SER A 29 -8.68 13.17 -14.41
C SER A 29 -8.35 11.90 -13.62
N TYR A 30 -7.22 11.27 -13.89
CA TYR A 30 -6.84 10.01 -13.25
C TYR A 30 -5.73 10.20 -12.22
N ILE A 31 -5.81 9.42 -11.13
CA ILE A 31 -4.75 9.35 -10.13
C ILE A 31 -3.69 8.36 -10.60
N GLY A 32 -2.51 8.87 -10.93
CA GLY A 32 -1.38 8.07 -11.41
C GLY A 32 -0.56 7.40 -10.32
N SER A 33 -0.67 7.87 -9.06
CA SER A 33 0.11 7.36 -7.92
C SER A 33 -0.71 6.39 -7.05
N GLY A 34 -0.01 5.70 -6.13
CA GLY A 34 -0.67 4.87 -5.13
C GLY A 34 -1.46 5.69 -4.11
N VAL A 35 -2.58 5.14 -3.67
CA VAL A 35 -3.47 5.78 -2.69
C VAL A 35 -3.16 5.30 -1.28
N ARG A 36 -3.11 6.23 -0.34
CA ARG A 36 -2.91 5.95 1.09
C ARG A 36 -4.25 5.64 1.76
N TYR A 37 -4.61 4.36 1.77
CA TYR A 37 -5.88 3.90 2.34
C TYR A 37 -5.96 4.01 3.87
N ASP A 38 -4.83 4.09 4.58
CA ASP A 38 -4.79 4.33 6.02
C ASP A 38 -5.26 5.74 6.43
N LEU A 39 -5.53 6.61 5.46
CA LEU A 39 -6.13 7.92 5.73
C LEU A 39 -7.65 7.88 5.83
N PHE A 40 -8.32 6.96 5.16
CA PHE A 40 -9.78 6.86 5.16
C PHE A 40 -10.32 5.55 5.74
N LEU A 41 -9.43 4.59 6.03
CA LEU A 41 -9.76 3.32 6.68
C LEU A 41 -8.97 3.14 7.98
N ASP A 42 -9.57 2.49 8.95
CA ASP A 42 -8.94 1.96 10.16
C ASP A 42 -9.42 0.52 10.42
N GLU A 43 -9.04 -0.06 11.55
CA GLU A 43 -9.42 -1.44 11.90
C GLU A 43 -10.95 -1.62 12.07
N LYS A 44 -11.69 -0.54 12.34
CA LYS A 44 -13.13 -0.55 12.51
C LYS A 44 -13.90 -0.35 11.20
N GLY A 45 -13.25 0.18 10.16
CA GLY A 45 -13.83 0.45 8.86
C GLY A 45 -13.48 1.83 8.31
N PHE A 46 -14.40 2.48 7.61
CA PHE A 46 -14.19 3.86 7.21
C PHE A 46 -14.15 4.80 8.42
N VAL A 47 -13.18 5.72 8.41
CA VAL A 47 -13.01 6.70 9.48
C VAL A 47 -14.23 7.60 9.59
N ASP A 48 -14.76 8.00 8.44
CA ASP A 48 -15.98 8.78 8.30
C ASP A 48 -16.64 8.53 6.92
N GLU A 49 -17.78 9.15 6.70
CA GLU A 49 -18.53 9.01 5.45
C GLU A 49 -17.79 9.65 4.27
N SER A 50 -16.92 10.65 4.50
CA SER A 50 -16.14 11.27 3.43
C SER A 50 -15.11 10.30 2.85
N GLY A 51 -14.51 9.44 3.67
CA GLY A 51 -13.59 8.40 3.23
C GLY A 51 -14.25 7.34 2.36
N LYS A 52 -15.49 6.96 2.68
CA LYS A 52 -16.29 6.04 1.85
C LYS A 52 -16.63 6.65 0.50
N LYS A 53 -17.10 7.90 0.49
CA LYS A 53 -17.35 8.65 -0.74
C LYS A 53 -16.09 8.78 -1.58
N TYR A 54 -14.95 9.06 -0.94
CA TYR A 54 -13.66 9.21 -1.61
C TYR A 54 -13.25 7.93 -2.34
N LEU A 55 -13.28 6.76 -1.69
CA LEU A 55 -12.93 5.51 -2.33
C LEU A 55 -13.85 5.22 -3.54
N ARG A 56 -15.16 5.43 -3.38
CA ARG A 56 -16.15 5.24 -4.46
C ARG A 56 -15.86 6.17 -5.64
N GLU A 57 -15.64 7.45 -5.39
CA GLU A 57 -15.31 8.46 -6.41
C GLU A 57 -14.03 8.10 -7.18
N LEU A 58 -12.98 7.66 -6.45
CA LEU A 58 -11.74 7.20 -7.09
C LEU A 58 -12.00 6.05 -8.05
N MET A 59 -12.73 5.03 -7.60
CA MET A 59 -12.96 3.83 -8.38
C MET A 59 -13.79 4.11 -9.64
N LEU A 60 -14.77 5.00 -9.57
CA LEU A 60 -15.71 5.27 -10.67
C LEU A 60 -15.18 6.29 -11.67
N HIS A 61 -14.45 7.31 -11.20
CA HIS A 61 -14.16 8.48 -12.02
C HIS A 61 -12.69 8.81 -12.19
N HIS A 62 -11.82 8.38 -11.23
CA HIS A 62 -10.43 8.83 -11.18
C HIS A 62 -9.41 7.71 -11.32
N THR A 63 -9.81 6.54 -11.85
CA THR A 63 -8.91 5.45 -12.24
C THR A 63 -9.14 5.06 -13.69
N SER A 64 -8.09 4.54 -14.32
CA SER A 64 -8.21 3.91 -15.65
C SER A 64 -8.60 2.42 -15.56
N GLY A 65 -9.38 2.04 -14.53
CA GLY A 65 -9.73 0.66 -14.23
C GLY A 65 -8.78 -0.02 -13.23
N ARG A 66 -7.73 0.67 -12.73
CA ARG A 66 -6.75 0.12 -11.79
C ARG A 66 -6.43 1.10 -10.67
N LEU A 67 -6.67 0.71 -9.43
CA LEU A 67 -6.32 1.48 -8.24
C LEU A 67 -5.06 0.91 -7.59
N LYS A 68 -3.99 1.70 -7.55
CA LYS A 68 -2.71 1.33 -6.96
C LYS A 68 -2.70 1.63 -5.48
N VAL A 69 -2.21 0.69 -4.67
CA VAL A 69 -2.06 0.85 -3.22
C VAL A 69 -0.76 0.19 -2.75
N ALA A 70 -0.24 0.61 -1.62
CA ALA A 70 1.04 0.16 -1.12
C ALA A 70 0.91 -0.49 0.28
N PRO A 71 0.44 -1.77 0.37
CA PRO A 71 0.48 -2.54 1.61
C PRO A 71 1.92 -2.88 2.04
N GLU A 72 2.86 -2.88 1.13
CA GLU A 72 4.31 -3.07 1.26
C GLU A 72 4.74 -4.47 1.69
N HIS A 73 4.06 -5.12 2.63
CA HIS A 73 4.32 -6.47 3.12
C HIS A 73 3.08 -7.08 3.77
N THR A 74 3.08 -8.41 4.04
CA THR A 74 2.00 -9.10 4.78
C THR A 74 2.34 -9.37 6.24
N GLU A 75 3.63 -9.34 6.60
CA GLU A 75 4.09 -9.66 7.94
C GLU A 75 4.19 -8.40 8.80
N ASP A 76 3.42 -8.33 9.88
CA ASP A 76 3.35 -7.17 10.76
C ASP A 76 4.71 -6.76 11.36
N LYS A 77 5.61 -7.73 11.61
CA LYS A 77 6.97 -7.42 12.08
C LYS A 77 7.78 -6.62 11.04
N VAL A 78 7.59 -6.90 9.74
CA VAL A 78 8.26 -6.15 8.67
C VAL A 78 7.60 -4.79 8.50
N LEU A 79 6.28 -4.75 8.53
CA LEU A 79 5.50 -3.51 8.47
C LEU A 79 5.80 -2.57 9.64
N TYR A 80 6.13 -3.10 10.82
CA TYR A 80 6.61 -2.31 11.96
C TYR A 80 7.88 -1.52 11.61
N TYR A 81 8.88 -2.19 10.99
CA TYR A 81 10.11 -1.52 10.54
C TYR A 81 9.85 -0.51 9.42
N MET A 82 8.90 -0.76 8.55
CA MET A 82 8.46 0.16 7.50
C MET A 82 7.61 1.33 8.02
N ALA A 83 7.24 1.35 9.30
CA ALA A 83 6.28 2.28 9.91
C ALA A 83 4.92 2.28 9.17
N LYS A 84 4.51 1.13 8.67
CA LYS A 84 3.24 0.92 7.95
C LYS A 84 2.18 0.29 8.87
N PRO A 85 0.89 0.47 8.57
CA PRO A 85 -0.18 -0.20 9.28
C PRO A 85 -0.14 -1.71 9.03
N SER A 86 -0.83 -2.48 9.90
CA SER A 86 -0.99 -3.93 9.72
C SER A 86 -1.61 -4.26 8.36
N PHE A 87 -1.23 -5.41 7.80
CA PHE A 87 -1.77 -5.94 6.55
C PHE A 87 -3.30 -6.18 6.61
N ARG A 88 -3.86 -6.36 7.80
CA ARG A 88 -5.32 -6.46 8.02
C ARG A 88 -6.07 -5.25 7.46
N LEU A 89 -5.44 -4.07 7.47
CA LEU A 89 -6.05 -2.88 6.90
C LEU A 89 -6.18 -2.97 5.37
N PHE A 90 -5.22 -3.61 4.70
CA PHE A 90 -5.33 -3.90 3.26
C PHE A 90 -6.45 -4.93 2.97
N GLU A 91 -6.58 -5.97 3.79
CA GLU A 91 -7.67 -6.95 3.67
C GLU A 91 -9.03 -6.26 3.82
N ARG A 92 -9.13 -5.29 4.75
CA ARG A 92 -10.31 -4.46 4.91
C ARG A 92 -10.60 -3.61 3.68
N LEU A 93 -9.57 -2.93 3.16
CA LEU A 93 -9.69 -2.16 1.92
C LEU A 93 -10.22 -3.04 0.78
N ARG A 94 -9.66 -4.24 0.61
CA ARG A 94 -10.08 -5.18 -0.43
C ARG A 94 -11.56 -5.54 -0.30
N ALA A 95 -12.02 -5.83 0.92
CA ALA A 95 -13.42 -6.16 1.15
C ALA A 95 -14.37 -5.00 0.76
N GLU A 96 -14.03 -3.76 1.12
CA GLU A 96 -14.81 -2.58 0.74
C GLU A 96 -14.73 -2.30 -0.77
N PHE A 97 -13.56 -2.50 -1.37
CA PHE A 97 -13.33 -2.35 -2.79
C PHE A 97 -14.17 -3.34 -3.62
N ASP A 98 -14.15 -4.63 -3.25
CA ASP A 98 -14.95 -5.68 -3.88
C ASP A 98 -16.45 -5.43 -3.70
N LYS A 99 -16.86 -4.85 -2.56
CA LYS A 99 -18.24 -4.46 -2.30
C LYS A 99 -18.69 -3.34 -3.26
N ILE A 100 -17.87 -2.29 -3.41
CA ILE A 100 -18.18 -1.17 -4.33
C ILE A 100 -18.28 -1.69 -5.77
N ASN A 101 -17.35 -2.54 -6.23
CA ASN A 101 -17.42 -3.14 -7.56
C ASN A 101 -18.76 -3.86 -7.80
N ARG A 102 -19.24 -4.64 -6.80
CA ARG A 102 -20.54 -5.34 -6.91
C ARG A 102 -21.72 -4.38 -6.92
N GLU A 103 -21.70 -3.36 -6.06
CA GLU A 103 -22.78 -2.36 -5.98
C GLU A 103 -22.91 -1.53 -7.23
N GLU A 104 -21.77 -1.17 -7.85
CA GLU A 104 -21.71 -0.29 -9.02
C GLU A 104 -21.64 -1.04 -10.37
N GLY A 105 -21.55 -2.38 -10.33
CA GLY A 105 -21.38 -3.19 -11.55
C GLY A 105 -20.08 -2.93 -12.30
N THR A 106 -19.02 -2.52 -11.58
CA THR A 106 -17.71 -2.22 -12.16
C THR A 106 -16.71 -3.38 -11.96
N HIS A 107 -15.62 -3.34 -12.71
CA HIS A 107 -14.54 -4.34 -12.69
C HIS A 107 -13.17 -3.67 -12.45
N THR A 108 -13.14 -2.64 -11.62
CA THR A 108 -11.87 -1.98 -11.25
C THR A 108 -10.98 -2.97 -10.52
N GLU A 109 -9.69 -3.00 -10.86
CA GLU A 109 -8.69 -3.86 -10.25
C GLU A 109 -7.93 -3.14 -9.14
N LEU A 110 -7.68 -3.83 -8.02
CA LEU A 110 -6.81 -3.36 -6.95
C LEU A 110 -5.40 -3.89 -7.19
N VAL A 111 -4.42 -2.98 -7.34
CA VAL A 111 -3.02 -3.30 -7.65
C VAL A 111 -2.14 -3.01 -6.44
N PRO A 112 -1.80 -4.02 -5.63
CA PRO A 112 -0.94 -3.84 -4.47
C PRO A 112 0.54 -3.84 -4.86
N TYR A 113 1.31 -2.93 -4.22
CA TYR A 113 2.76 -2.87 -4.31
C TYR A 113 3.40 -3.43 -3.05
N PHE A 114 4.47 -4.20 -3.25
CA PHE A 114 5.25 -4.81 -2.17
C PHE A 114 6.72 -4.47 -2.28
N ILE A 115 7.42 -4.52 -1.15
CA ILE A 115 8.86 -4.30 -1.06
C ILE A 115 9.52 -5.56 -0.52
N SER A 116 10.50 -6.09 -1.28
CA SER A 116 11.40 -7.16 -0.83
C SER A 116 12.65 -6.57 -0.18
N SER A 117 13.30 -7.38 0.65
CA SER A 117 14.62 -7.07 1.25
C SER A 117 14.68 -5.77 2.07
N HIS A 118 13.54 -5.29 2.58
CA HIS A 118 13.53 -4.22 3.57
C HIS A 118 14.23 -4.68 4.86
N PRO A 119 14.92 -3.80 5.61
CA PRO A 119 15.41 -4.14 6.94
C PRO A 119 14.34 -4.84 7.79
N GLY A 120 14.68 -5.95 8.42
CA GLY A 120 13.76 -6.82 9.15
C GLY A 120 13.05 -7.88 8.31
N CYS A 121 13.15 -7.83 6.97
CA CYS A 121 12.54 -8.80 6.07
C CYS A 121 13.51 -9.95 5.75
N THR A 122 13.16 -11.17 6.12
CA THR A 122 13.92 -12.39 5.81
C THR A 122 13.33 -13.09 4.58
N LEU A 123 14.09 -14.03 4.01
CA LEU A 123 13.59 -14.90 2.94
C LEU A 123 12.32 -15.67 3.36
N GLN A 124 12.22 -16.06 4.64
CA GLN A 124 11.02 -16.73 5.16
C GLN A 124 9.80 -15.81 5.17
N ASP A 125 9.98 -14.53 5.48
CA ASP A 125 8.89 -13.55 5.44
C ASP A 125 8.38 -13.35 4.01
N MET A 126 9.28 -13.30 3.03
CA MET A 126 8.92 -13.23 1.62
C MET A 126 8.19 -14.50 1.15
N ARG A 127 8.58 -15.68 1.63
CA ARG A 127 7.83 -16.94 1.34
C ARG A 127 6.41 -16.90 1.90
N LYS A 128 6.23 -16.38 3.11
CA LYS A 128 4.89 -16.20 3.70
C LYS A 128 4.06 -15.20 2.88
N LEU A 129 4.67 -14.08 2.48
CA LEU A 129 4.01 -13.09 1.64
C LEU A 129 3.57 -13.72 0.31
N ALA A 130 4.47 -14.43 -0.40
CA ALA A 130 4.17 -15.06 -1.68
C ALA A 130 3.08 -16.15 -1.59
N SER A 131 2.93 -16.80 -0.41
CA SER A 131 1.91 -17.83 -0.16
C SER A 131 0.65 -17.30 0.53
N ASN A 132 0.53 -15.99 0.74
CA ASN A 132 -0.59 -15.42 1.47
C ASN A 132 -1.91 -15.60 0.70
N LYS A 133 -2.88 -16.23 1.34
CA LYS A 133 -4.18 -16.55 0.73
C LYS A 133 -5.00 -15.31 0.37
N SER A 134 -4.83 -14.23 1.12
CA SER A 134 -5.52 -12.95 0.85
C SER A 134 -5.03 -12.26 -0.43
N LEU A 135 -3.93 -12.72 -1.01
CA LEU A 135 -3.41 -12.23 -2.29
C LEU A 135 -3.82 -13.10 -3.49
N LYS A 136 -4.52 -14.20 -3.24
CA LYS A 136 -4.98 -15.09 -4.32
C LYS A 136 -5.96 -14.36 -5.24
N GLY A 137 -5.70 -14.43 -6.55
CA GLY A 137 -6.53 -13.80 -7.57
C GLY A 137 -6.30 -12.29 -7.73
N ILE A 138 -5.32 -11.70 -7.02
CA ILE A 138 -4.88 -10.33 -7.28
C ILE A 138 -3.74 -10.35 -8.30
N TRP A 139 -3.83 -9.48 -9.28
CA TRP A 139 -2.74 -9.28 -10.25
C TRP A 139 -1.57 -8.57 -9.56
N MET A 140 -0.43 -9.25 -9.52
CA MET A 140 0.78 -8.76 -8.86
C MET A 140 1.70 -8.15 -9.92
N GLU A 141 1.66 -6.83 -10.06
CA GLU A 141 2.50 -6.15 -11.07
C GLU A 141 3.90 -5.84 -10.57
N GLN A 142 4.04 -5.47 -9.30
CA GLN A 142 5.31 -4.94 -8.81
C GLN A 142 5.69 -5.41 -7.42
N VAL A 143 6.86 -6.03 -7.35
CA VAL A 143 7.65 -6.16 -6.13
C VAL A 143 8.95 -5.40 -6.37
N GLN A 144 9.19 -4.37 -5.58
CA GLN A 144 10.42 -3.59 -5.63
C GLN A 144 11.41 -4.08 -4.57
N ASP A 145 12.69 -4.11 -4.92
CA ASP A 145 13.71 -4.30 -3.89
C ASP A 145 13.84 -3.02 -3.07
N PHE A 146 14.05 -3.18 -1.77
CA PHE A 146 14.34 -2.04 -0.91
C PHE A 146 15.59 -1.30 -1.42
N MET A 147 15.43 -0.01 -1.62
CA MET A 147 16.50 0.90 -1.98
C MET A 147 16.64 1.95 -0.86
N PRO A 148 17.83 2.08 -0.24
CA PRO A 148 18.04 3.08 0.79
C PRO A 148 17.82 4.49 0.26
N THR A 149 16.87 5.20 0.84
CA THR A 149 16.63 6.60 0.51
C THR A 149 17.20 7.48 1.62
N PRO A 150 18.07 8.46 1.35
CA PRO A 150 18.64 9.31 2.37
C PRO A 150 17.60 9.90 3.32
N MET A 151 17.99 10.10 4.59
CA MET A 151 17.16 10.69 5.64
C MET A 151 15.94 9.86 6.06
N THR A 152 15.86 8.58 5.72
CA THR A 152 14.79 7.69 6.19
C THR A 152 15.27 6.75 7.30
N THR A 153 14.38 6.42 8.25
CA THR A 153 14.63 5.43 9.30
C THR A 153 15.08 4.08 8.73
N SER A 154 14.47 3.67 7.61
CA SER A 154 14.81 2.42 6.92
C SER A 154 16.24 2.42 6.40
N SER A 155 16.75 3.56 5.92
CA SER A 155 18.15 3.68 5.48
C SER A 155 19.13 3.65 6.64
N ILE A 156 18.77 4.22 7.80
CA ILE A 156 19.58 4.10 9.01
C ILE A 156 19.68 2.61 9.40
N MET A 157 18.55 1.90 9.48
CA MET A 157 18.55 0.46 9.76
C MET A 157 19.38 -0.33 8.75
N PHE A 158 19.27 -0.01 7.46
CA PHE A 158 20.03 -0.67 6.40
C PHE A 158 21.54 -0.50 6.56
N CYS A 159 22.00 0.71 6.88
CA CYS A 159 23.44 1.02 7.02
C CYS A 159 24.05 0.54 8.35
N THR A 160 23.26 0.57 9.43
CA THR A 160 23.79 0.31 10.79
C THR A 160 23.45 -1.07 11.33
N GLY A 161 22.44 -1.75 10.76
CA GLY A 161 21.90 -2.99 11.35
C GLY A 161 21.11 -2.76 12.65
N LEU A 162 20.79 -1.51 13.01
CA LEU A 162 20.12 -1.16 14.26
C LEU A 162 18.82 -0.41 13.99
N ASP A 163 17.76 -0.71 14.74
CA ASP A 163 16.56 0.12 14.78
C ASP A 163 16.82 1.38 15.62
N PRO A 164 16.87 2.58 15.02
CA PRO A 164 17.22 3.80 15.76
C PRO A 164 16.19 4.20 16.81
N ARG A 165 14.99 3.59 16.81
CA ARG A 165 13.95 3.83 17.82
C ARG A 165 14.18 3.04 19.11
N THR A 166 14.83 1.88 19.02
CA THR A 166 14.99 0.94 20.12
C THR A 166 16.45 0.55 20.39
N MET A 167 17.36 0.90 19.47
CA MET A 167 18.77 0.50 19.45
C MET A 167 19.00 -1.03 19.44
N LYS A 168 17.97 -1.79 19.03
CA LYS A 168 18.07 -3.25 18.87
C LYS A 168 18.53 -3.61 17.47
N GLU A 169 19.22 -4.74 17.37
CA GLU A 169 19.66 -5.30 16.10
C GLU A 169 18.47 -5.63 15.18
N VAL A 170 18.65 -5.34 13.90
CA VAL A 170 17.69 -5.62 12.84
C VAL A 170 18.40 -6.40 11.74
N PHE A 171 17.81 -7.50 11.32
CA PHE A 171 18.31 -8.25 10.17
C PHE A 171 18.30 -7.37 8.91
N VAL A 172 19.41 -7.38 8.18
CA VAL A 172 19.53 -6.67 6.89
C VAL A 172 20.15 -7.61 5.87
N GLU A 173 19.48 -7.76 4.73
CA GLU A 173 20.03 -8.53 3.62
C GLU A 173 20.89 -7.63 2.73
N HIS A 174 22.20 -7.87 2.72
CA HIS A 174 23.16 -7.15 1.89
C HIS A 174 23.57 -7.93 0.64
N ASP A 175 23.40 -9.25 0.63
CA ASP A 175 23.79 -10.11 -0.50
C ASP A 175 22.85 -9.86 -1.70
N PRO A 176 23.39 -9.43 -2.86
CA PRO A 176 22.57 -9.17 -4.04
C PRO A 176 21.83 -10.40 -4.58
N GLU A 177 22.45 -11.60 -4.48
CA GLU A 177 21.83 -12.82 -4.97
C GLU A 177 20.66 -13.25 -4.07
N ARG A 178 20.80 -13.09 -2.74
CA ARG A 178 19.69 -13.33 -1.80
C ARG A 178 18.56 -12.32 -1.97
N LYS A 179 18.86 -11.07 -2.29
CA LYS A 179 17.83 -10.06 -2.65
C LYS A 179 17.07 -10.49 -3.89
N LYS A 180 17.76 -10.93 -4.94
CA LYS A 180 17.13 -11.48 -6.14
C LYS A 180 16.27 -12.71 -5.83
N GLU A 181 16.76 -13.60 -4.96
CA GLU A 181 15.98 -14.76 -4.52
C GLU A 181 14.68 -14.32 -3.84
N GLN A 182 14.74 -13.39 -2.89
CA GLN A 182 13.56 -12.84 -2.21
C GLN A 182 12.53 -12.31 -3.21
N LYS A 183 12.96 -11.50 -4.16
CA LYS A 183 12.10 -10.93 -5.20
C LYS A 183 11.51 -11.99 -6.12
N SER A 184 12.32 -12.99 -6.51
CA SER A 184 11.91 -14.05 -7.44
C SER A 184 10.76 -14.92 -6.94
N LEU A 185 10.57 -15.03 -5.62
CA LEU A 185 9.48 -15.79 -5.02
C LEU A 185 8.09 -15.34 -5.49
N PHE A 186 7.95 -14.07 -5.85
CA PHE A 186 6.70 -13.50 -6.36
C PHE A 186 6.37 -13.91 -7.80
N PHE A 187 7.39 -14.17 -8.61
CA PHE A 187 7.25 -14.42 -10.03
C PHE A 187 7.36 -15.90 -10.40
N ARG A 188 7.61 -16.75 -9.39
CA ARG A 188 7.57 -18.21 -9.58
C ARG A 188 6.12 -18.66 -9.55
N LYS A 189 5.53 -18.83 -10.74
CA LYS A 189 4.30 -19.59 -10.92
C LYS A 189 4.61 -21.08 -10.98
#